data_3eebb0201b6da9702566f96cf6698280
#
_entry.id   3eebb0201b6da9702566f96cf6698280
#
_cell.length_a   1.000
_cell.length_b   1.000
_cell.length_c   1.000
_cell.angle_alpha   90.00
_cell.angle_beta   90.00
_cell.angle_gamma   90.00
#
_symmetry.space_group_name_H-M   'P 1'
#
loop_
_entity.id
_entity.type
_entity.pdbx_description
1 polymer ?
#
loop_
_entity_poly.entity_id
_entity_poly.type
_entity_poly.pdbx_seq_one_letter_code
_entity_poly.pdbx_strand_id
1 'polypeptide(L)'
;MTIKNRRMIQKKLWATVAILVIICSVCVITCCAQDDDPAVSPTDDSSQFVTLSEAIPDAILEIRYYGTYNFVGTRIDGYEEPTALLTKQAAAALKEVSDDVMVQGYRLKIYDAYRPQKGVDHFVRWAADLSDTKMKPYFYPDLDKSVLFEQEYIMEKSGHTRGSTVDLTLFDMATEKELDMG
;
A
#
# COMPACT_ATOMS: atom_id res chain seq x y z
N MET A 1 30.00 -47.79 -38.20
CA MET A 1 28.68 -47.12 -37.98
C MET A 1 28.36 -46.34 -39.26
N THR A 2 27.38 -46.78 -40.03
CA THR A 2 27.09 -46.35 -41.41
C THR A 2 26.41 -44.95 -41.38
N ILE A 3 26.74 -44.12 -42.38
CA ILE A 3 26.21 -42.75 -42.56
C ILE A 3 24.66 -42.70 -42.42
N LYS A 4 23.98 -43.77 -42.82
CA LYS A 4 22.52 -43.94 -42.70
C LYS A 4 22.03 -43.93 -41.24
N ASN A 5 22.76 -44.54 -40.32
CA ASN A 5 22.46 -44.56 -38.90
C ASN A 5 22.65 -43.20 -38.21
N ARG A 6 23.64 -42.38 -38.59
CA ARG A 6 23.84 -41.05 -38.07
C ARG A 6 22.70 -40.10 -38.45
N ARG A 7 22.18 -40.17 -39.69
CA ARG A 7 21.05 -39.35 -40.13
C ARG A 7 19.74 -39.71 -39.44
N MET A 8 19.55 -40.94 -39.07
CA MET A 8 18.34 -41.43 -38.37
C MET A 8 18.38 -40.97 -36.88
N ILE A 9 19.54 -41.02 -36.27
CA ILE A 9 19.72 -40.52 -34.87
C ILE A 9 19.56 -39.00 -34.83
N GLN A 10 20.11 -38.25 -35.77
CA GLN A 10 19.92 -36.78 -35.85
C GLN A 10 18.44 -36.39 -36.04
N LYS A 11 17.70 -37.08 -36.95
CA LYS A 11 16.26 -36.78 -37.12
C LYS A 11 15.44 -37.05 -35.89
N LYS A 12 15.73 -38.13 -35.12
CA LYS A 12 15.06 -38.42 -33.83
C LYS A 12 15.41 -37.37 -32.77
N LEU A 13 16.67 -36.89 -32.72
CA LEU A 13 17.11 -35.85 -31.77
C LEU A 13 16.42 -34.52 -32.06
N TRP A 14 16.28 -34.11 -33.32
CA TRP A 14 15.58 -32.92 -33.71
C TRP A 14 14.09 -32.95 -33.44
N ALA A 15 13.45 -34.11 -33.62
CA ALA A 15 12.04 -34.29 -33.29
C ALA A 15 11.78 -34.19 -31.78
N THR A 16 12.67 -34.74 -30.95
CA THR A 16 12.55 -34.64 -29.47
C THR A 16 12.79 -33.20 -28.97
N VAL A 17 13.75 -32.48 -29.55
CA VAL A 17 14.02 -31.07 -29.21
C VAL A 17 12.85 -30.17 -29.62
N ALA A 18 12.27 -30.41 -30.82
CA ALA A 18 11.11 -29.65 -31.27
C ALA A 18 9.87 -29.85 -30.37
N ILE A 19 9.63 -31.07 -29.89
CA ILE A 19 8.53 -31.37 -28.96
C ILE A 19 8.78 -30.72 -27.61
N LEU A 20 10.03 -30.73 -27.09
CA LEU A 20 10.37 -30.07 -25.82
C LEU A 20 10.20 -28.54 -25.90
N VAL A 21 10.54 -27.91 -27.02
CA VAL A 21 10.35 -26.47 -27.22
C VAL A 21 8.87 -26.10 -27.29
N ILE A 22 8.04 -26.93 -27.93
CA ILE A 22 6.59 -26.71 -27.99
C ILE A 22 5.95 -26.86 -26.60
N ILE A 23 6.35 -27.86 -25.81
CA ILE A 23 5.85 -28.07 -24.45
C ILE A 23 6.28 -26.91 -23.54
N CYS A 24 7.51 -26.41 -23.68
CA CYS A 24 7.99 -25.26 -22.91
C CYS A 24 7.26 -23.96 -23.31
N SER A 25 6.96 -23.75 -24.61
CA SER A 25 6.17 -22.60 -25.07
C SER A 25 4.72 -22.63 -24.58
N VAL A 26 4.10 -23.81 -24.51
CA VAL A 26 2.74 -23.94 -23.97
C VAL A 26 2.73 -23.75 -22.45
N CYS A 27 3.78 -24.17 -21.73
CA CYS A 27 3.90 -23.95 -20.28
C CYS A 27 4.12 -22.48 -19.92
N VAL A 28 4.83 -21.71 -20.76
CA VAL A 28 5.04 -20.26 -20.55
C VAL A 28 3.77 -19.47 -20.81
N ILE A 29 2.90 -19.92 -21.72
CA ILE A 29 1.61 -19.26 -21.99
C ILE A 29 0.58 -19.55 -20.89
N THR A 30 0.71 -20.68 -20.16
CA THR A 30 -0.23 -21.03 -19.08
C THR A 30 0.21 -20.45 -17.72
N CYS A 31 1.42 -19.90 -17.60
CA CYS A 31 1.92 -19.28 -16.36
C CYS A 31 1.79 -17.74 -16.33
N CYS A 32 1.26 -17.15 -17.41
CA CYS A 32 0.67 -15.80 -17.39
C CYS A 32 -0.85 -15.94 -17.17
N ALA A 33 -1.26 -16.71 -16.14
CA ALA A 33 -2.52 -16.40 -15.49
C ALA A 33 -2.29 -15.00 -14.89
N GLN A 34 -2.95 -14.02 -15.50
CA GLN A 34 -3.21 -12.75 -14.88
C GLN A 34 -3.69 -13.07 -13.46
N ASP A 35 -2.95 -12.60 -12.47
CA ASP A 35 -3.55 -12.23 -11.21
C ASP A 35 -4.55 -11.12 -11.57
N ASP A 36 -5.73 -11.51 -12.04
CA ASP A 36 -6.92 -10.72 -11.90
C ASP A 36 -7.16 -10.64 -10.38
N ASP A 37 -6.39 -9.80 -9.72
CA ASP A 37 -6.78 -9.21 -8.45
C ASP A 37 -8.17 -8.65 -8.75
N PRO A 38 -9.25 -9.23 -8.18
CA PRO A 38 -10.59 -8.77 -8.47
C PRO A 38 -10.57 -7.30 -8.10
N ALA A 39 -10.64 -6.43 -9.11
CA ALA A 39 -10.73 -5.00 -8.91
C ALA A 39 -11.87 -4.82 -7.91
N VAL A 40 -11.51 -4.61 -6.63
CA VAL A 40 -12.49 -4.32 -5.60
C VAL A 40 -13.12 -3.02 -6.04
N SER A 41 -14.29 -3.14 -6.65
CA SER A 41 -15.09 -1.99 -6.99
C SER A 41 -15.26 -1.17 -5.72
N PRO A 42 -15.10 0.16 -5.77
CA PRO A 42 -15.40 1.00 -4.62
C PRO A 42 -16.81 0.64 -4.15
N THR A 43 -16.91 0.03 -2.97
CA THR A 43 -18.21 -0.23 -2.38
C THR A 43 -18.59 0.97 -1.53
N ASP A 44 -19.76 1.54 -1.78
CA ASP A 44 -20.37 2.53 -0.90
C ASP A 44 -20.98 1.87 0.36
N ASP A 45 -20.80 0.57 0.51
CA ASP A 45 -21.30 -0.20 1.64
C ASP A 45 -20.43 0.01 2.88
N SER A 46 -20.83 0.95 3.74
CA SER A 46 -20.18 1.25 5.01
C SER A 46 -20.14 0.03 5.97
N SER A 47 -21.01 -0.99 5.75
CA SER A 47 -21.02 -2.21 6.56
C SER A 47 -19.75 -3.04 6.42
N GLN A 48 -18.95 -2.80 5.39
CA GLN A 48 -17.65 -3.46 5.18
C GLN A 48 -16.53 -2.83 6.01
N PHE A 49 -16.75 -1.68 6.63
CA PHE A 49 -15.76 -0.97 7.42
C PHE A 49 -15.94 -1.21 8.92
N VAL A 50 -14.85 -1.01 9.65
CA VAL A 50 -14.81 -1.04 11.13
C VAL A 50 -13.82 0.05 11.59
N THR A 51 -14.09 0.62 12.77
CA THR A 51 -13.15 1.53 13.42
C THR A 51 -11.98 0.75 14.01
N LEU A 52 -10.75 1.28 13.87
CA LEU A 52 -9.59 0.63 14.47
C LEU A 52 -9.61 0.69 16.00
N SER A 53 -10.28 1.67 16.60
CA SER A 53 -10.48 1.72 18.06
C SER A 53 -11.31 0.54 18.59
N GLU A 54 -12.22 -0.02 17.77
CA GLU A 54 -12.98 -1.23 18.12
C GLU A 54 -12.21 -2.51 17.78
N ALA A 55 -11.58 -2.54 16.59
CA ALA A 55 -10.89 -3.75 16.11
C ALA A 55 -9.55 -3.98 16.80
N ILE A 56 -8.82 -2.91 17.15
CA ILE A 56 -7.49 -2.95 17.77
C ILE A 56 -7.42 -1.90 18.89
N PRO A 57 -8.04 -2.17 20.05
CA PRO A 57 -8.15 -1.19 21.15
C PRO A 57 -6.79 -0.71 21.69
N ASP A 58 -5.75 -1.52 21.53
CA ASP A 58 -4.39 -1.22 21.98
C ASP A 58 -3.62 -0.30 21.02
N ALA A 59 -4.12 -0.06 19.80
CA ALA A 59 -3.47 0.85 18.86
C ALA A 59 -3.55 2.30 19.34
N ILE A 60 -2.48 3.06 19.13
CA ILE A 60 -2.44 4.50 19.36
C ILE A 60 -2.90 5.18 18.07
N LEU A 61 -3.96 5.97 18.15
CA LEU A 61 -4.46 6.73 17.00
C LEU A 61 -3.97 8.17 17.07
N GLU A 62 -3.09 8.54 16.18
CA GLU A 62 -2.64 9.93 15.94
C GLU A 62 -3.00 10.34 14.52
N ILE A 63 -4.30 10.54 14.26
CA ILE A 63 -4.80 10.82 12.91
C ILE A 63 -4.37 12.21 12.45
N ARG A 64 -3.26 12.26 11.72
CA ARG A 64 -2.56 13.51 11.33
C ARG A 64 -3.42 14.43 10.49
N TYR A 65 -4.28 13.85 9.66
CA TYR A 65 -5.12 14.64 8.74
C TYR A 65 -6.37 15.24 9.38
N TYR A 66 -6.76 14.77 10.56
CA TYR A 66 -7.75 15.46 11.40
C TYR A 66 -7.16 16.73 12.05
N GLY A 67 -5.89 16.71 12.40
CA GLY A 67 -5.17 17.84 12.99
C GLY A 67 -4.54 18.79 11.95
N THR A 68 -3.72 19.70 12.45
CA THR A 68 -2.95 20.64 11.62
C THR A 68 -1.49 20.24 11.47
N TYR A 69 -1.00 19.26 12.22
CA TYR A 69 0.36 18.75 12.12
C TYR A 69 0.45 17.67 11.05
N ASN A 70 0.38 18.13 9.81
CA ASN A 70 0.53 17.34 8.58
C ASN A 70 1.23 18.21 7.52
N PHE A 71 1.58 17.65 6.38
CA PHE A 71 2.35 18.33 5.34
C PHE A 71 1.62 19.52 4.70
N VAL A 72 0.27 19.58 4.80
CA VAL A 72 -0.54 20.71 4.34
C VAL A 72 -0.60 21.83 5.40
N GLY A 73 -0.59 21.46 6.70
CA GLY A 73 -0.66 22.37 7.83
C GLY A 73 -2.07 22.87 8.15
N THR A 74 -3.09 22.16 7.68
CA THR A 74 -4.51 22.37 8.03
C THR A 74 -5.21 21.02 8.14
N ARG A 75 -6.39 20.99 8.77
CA ARG A 75 -7.22 19.78 8.71
C ARG A 75 -7.61 19.51 7.26
N ILE A 76 -7.54 18.23 6.88
CA ILE A 76 -7.82 17.77 5.53
C ILE A 76 -9.33 17.54 5.37
N ASP A 77 -9.85 17.88 4.20
CA ASP A 77 -11.26 17.71 3.88
C ASP A 77 -11.69 16.25 4.04
N GLY A 78 -12.81 16.04 4.71
CA GLY A 78 -13.37 14.70 4.94
C GLY A 78 -12.88 13.99 6.19
N TYR A 79 -11.94 14.57 6.95
CA TYR A 79 -11.56 14.09 8.27
C TYR A 79 -12.36 14.88 9.32
N GLU A 80 -13.55 14.38 9.64
CA GLU A 80 -14.48 15.06 10.55
C GLU A 80 -14.23 14.68 12.01
N GLU A 81 -13.64 13.48 12.24
CA GLU A 81 -13.28 12.95 13.54
C GLU A 81 -11.87 12.34 13.52
N PRO A 82 -11.18 12.24 14.68
CA PRO A 82 -9.85 11.60 14.78
C PRO A 82 -9.98 10.07 14.82
N THR A 83 -10.66 9.49 13.84
CA THR A 83 -10.92 8.07 13.75
C THR A 83 -10.20 7.44 12.55
N ALA A 84 -9.84 6.18 12.69
CA ALA A 84 -9.25 5.37 11.63
C ALA A 84 -10.21 4.26 11.23
N LEU A 85 -10.54 4.19 9.94
CA LEU A 85 -11.43 3.17 9.37
C LEU A 85 -10.62 2.25 8.45
N LEU A 86 -10.85 0.95 8.53
CA LEU A 86 -10.38 -0.03 7.55
C LEU A 86 -11.52 -0.97 7.17
N THR A 87 -11.38 -1.66 6.04
CA THR A 87 -12.22 -2.81 5.76
C THR A 87 -12.05 -3.86 6.85
N LYS A 88 -13.11 -4.59 7.17
CA LYS A 88 -13.08 -5.66 8.19
C LYS A 88 -11.95 -6.67 7.95
N GLN A 89 -11.71 -7.01 6.67
CA GLN A 89 -10.64 -7.93 6.31
C GLN A 89 -9.25 -7.34 6.60
N ALA A 90 -8.99 -6.09 6.23
CA ALA A 90 -7.72 -5.43 6.50
C ALA A 90 -7.52 -5.20 8.01
N ALA A 91 -8.58 -4.82 8.74
CA ALA A 91 -8.52 -4.66 10.18
C ALA A 91 -8.22 -5.98 10.91
N ALA A 92 -8.79 -7.09 10.46
CA ALA A 92 -8.49 -8.41 11.02
C ALA A 92 -7.02 -8.80 10.82
N ALA A 93 -6.47 -8.61 9.61
CA ALA A 93 -5.05 -8.86 9.35
C ALA A 93 -4.14 -7.93 10.16
N LEU A 94 -4.50 -6.66 10.30
CA LEU A 94 -3.73 -5.71 11.11
C LEU A 94 -3.80 -6.05 12.61
N LYS A 95 -4.91 -6.63 13.08
CA LYS A 95 -5.04 -7.12 14.46
C LYS A 95 -4.05 -8.23 14.76
N GLU A 96 -3.84 -9.17 13.85
CA GLU A 96 -2.82 -10.23 14.00
C GLU A 96 -1.42 -9.62 14.13
N VAL A 97 -1.09 -8.64 13.29
CA VAL A 97 0.19 -7.90 13.42
C VAL A 97 0.28 -7.19 14.77
N SER A 98 -0.81 -6.55 15.23
CA SER A 98 -0.83 -5.89 16.54
C SER A 98 -0.55 -6.86 17.68
N ASP A 99 -1.15 -8.05 17.65
CA ASP A 99 -0.94 -9.07 18.68
C ASP A 99 0.53 -9.56 18.69
N ASP A 100 1.12 -9.75 17.53
CA ASP A 100 2.51 -10.20 17.40
C ASP A 100 3.50 -9.15 17.93
N VAL A 101 3.31 -7.86 17.62
CA VAL A 101 4.23 -6.81 18.10
C VAL A 101 4.02 -6.48 19.58
N MET A 102 2.79 -6.65 20.10
CA MET A 102 2.49 -6.47 21.52
C MET A 102 3.30 -7.43 22.41
N VAL A 103 3.45 -8.69 22.01
CA VAL A 103 4.28 -9.68 22.72
C VAL A 103 5.76 -9.25 22.75
N GLN A 104 6.20 -8.46 21.78
CA GLN A 104 7.55 -7.93 21.67
C GLN A 104 7.76 -6.61 22.41
N GLY A 105 6.72 -6.06 23.04
CA GLY A 105 6.79 -4.81 23.80
C GLY A 105 6.46 -3.56 22.96
N TYR A 106 5.83 -3.72 21.80
CA TYR A 106 5.45 -2.60 20.92
C TYR A 106 3.94 -2.48 20.78
N ARG A 107 3.48 -1.28 20.42
CA ARG A 107 2.11 -1.00 19.98
C ARG A 107 2.13 -0.43 18.58
N LEU A 108 1.07 -0.64 17.81
CA LEU A 108 0.87 0.08 16.56
C LEU A 108 0.51 1.53 16.86
N LYS A 109 1.14 2.47 16.17
CA LYS A 109 0.75 3.88 16.17
C LYS A 109 0.31 4.26 14.75
N ILE A 110 -0.97 4.60 14.61
CA ILE A 110 -1.64 4.80 13.33
C ILE A 110 -1.73 6.29 13.03
N TYR A 111 -1.29 6.70 11.85
CA TYR A 111 -1.32 8.09 11.38
C TYR A 111 -2.44 8.34 10.39
N ASP A 112 -2.77 7.36 9.54
CA ASP A 112 -3.86 7.39 8.57
C ASP A 112 -4.32 5.97 8.23
N ALA A 113 -5.57 5.84 7.78
CA ALA A 113 -6.15 4.60 7.30
C ALA A 113 -7.04 4.87 6.08
N TYR A 114 -8.34 4.65 6.11
CA TYR A 114 -9.22 5.06 5.02
C TYR A 114 -9.14 6.57 4.82
N ARG A 115 -8.84 7.00 3.59
CA ARG A 115 -8.81 8.40 3.17
C ARG A 115 -9.94 8.65 2.18
N PRO A 116 -10.91 9.49 2.51
CA PRO A 116 -11.98 9.83 1.57
C PRO A 116 -11.42 10.57 0.35
N GLN A 117 -12.07 10.42 -0.81
CA GLN A 117 -11.61 11.06 -2.06
C GLN A 117 -11.45 12.58 -1.90
N LYS A 118 -12.35 13.26 -1.15
CA LYS A 118 -12.21 14.70 -0.88
C LYS A 118 -10.90 15.06 -0.16
N GLY A 119 -10.34 14.14 0.63
CA GLY A 119 -9.01 14.32 1.23
C GLY A 119 -7.91 14.25 0.19
N VAL A 120 -7.99 13.31 -0.74
CA VAL A 120 -7.06 13.22 -1.89
C VAL A 120 -7.15 14.48 -2.75
N ASP A 121 -8.36 14.92 -3.08
CA ASP A 121 -8.59 16.14 -3.85
C ASP A 121 -8.04 17.39 -3.15
N HIS A 122 -8.08 17.42 -1.80
CA HIS A 122 -7.45 18.49 -1.03
C HIS A 122 -5.93 18.49 -1.21
N PHE A 123 -5.27 17.33 -1.17
CA PHE A 123 -3.84 17.22 -1.42
C PHE A 123 -3.47 17.70 -2.82
N VAL A 124 -4.24 17.31 -3.82
CA VAL A 124 -4.04 17.74 -5.21
C VAL A 124 -4.12 19.26 -5.34
N ARG A 125 -5.17 19.88 -4.76
CA ARG A 125 -5.31 21.34 -4.76
C ARG A 125 -4.17 22.04 -4.04
N TRP A 126 -3.78 21.52 -2.87
CA TRP A 126 -2.65 22.06 -2.10
C TRP A 126 -1.33 21.96 -2.88
N ALA A 127 -1.07 20.84 -3.52
CA ALA A 127 0.16 20.63 -4.28
C ALA A 127 0.27 21.54 -5.50
N ALA A 128 -0.85 21.93 -6.10
CA ALA A 128 -0.92 22.87 -7.21
C ALA A 128 -0.55 24.32 -6.78
N ASP A 129 -0.74 24.68 -5.51
CA ASP A 129 -0.28 25.96 -4.97
C ASP A 129 1.18 25.87 -4.52
N LEU A 130 2.11 26.16 -5.43
CA LEU A 130 3.54 26.10 -5.15
C LEU A 130 4.02 27.12 -4.08
N SER A 131 3.21 28.13 -3.76
CA SER A 131 3.54 29.15 -2.76
C SER A 131 3.30 28.68 -1.32
N ASP A 132 2.38 27.73 -1.08
CA ASP A 132 2.10 27.21 0.26
C ASP A 132 3.17 26.17 0.68
N THR A 133 4.27 26.66 1.24
CA THR A 133 5.40 25.85 1.71
C THR A 133 5.59 25.88 3.23
N LYS A 134 4.58 26.33 3.99
CA LYS A 134 4.65 26.55 5.45
C LYS A 134 5.12 25.32 6.25
N MET A 135 4.77 24.13 5.80
CA MET A 135 5.11 22.88 6.47
C MET A 135 6.35 22.18 5.87
N LYS A 136 6.99 22.77 4.83
CA LYS A 136 8.18 22.21 4.19
C LYS A 136 9.29 21.86 5.17
N PRO A 137 9.67 22.71 6.15
CA PRO A 137 10.77 22.39 7.07
C PRO A 137 10.56 21.13 7.92
N TYR A 138 9.31 20.68 8.08
CA TYR A 138 8.94 19.56 8.95
C TYR A 138 8.66 18.27 8.19
N PHE A 139 8.12 18.36 6.96
CA PHE A 139 7.61 17.18 6.26
C PHE A 139 8.35 16.85 4.95
N TYR A 140 8.96 17.84 4.29
CA TYR A 140 9.68 17.62 3.03
C TYR A 140 10.84 18.62 2.85
N PRO A 141 11.78 18.71 3.87
CA PRO A 141 12.80 19.76 3.91
C PRO A 141 13.68 19.75 2.65
N ASP A 142 14.00 18.59 2.13
CA ASP A 142 14.94 18.38 1.04
C ASP A 142 14.28 18.33 -0.34
N LEU A 143 12.94 18.37 -0.41
CA LEU A 143 12.20 18.30 -1.66
C LEU A 143 11.68 19.68 -2.07
N ASP A 144 11.71 19.96 -3.37
CA ASP A 144 10.94 21.07 -3.91
C ASP A 144 9.47 20.65 -4.06
N LYS A 145 8.55 21.55 -3.70
CA LYS A 145 7.11 21.24 -3.79
C LYS A 145 6.66 20.94 -5.22
N SER A 146 7.31 21.50 -6.22
CA SER A 146 7.02 21.26 -7.64
C SER A 146 7.19 19.80 -8.07
N VAL A 147 8.08 19.04 -7.38
CA VAL A 147 8.36 17.64 -7.74
C VAL A 147 7.41 16.63 -7.05
N LEU A 148 6.54 17.06 -6.15
CA LEU A 148 5.69 16.15 -5.38
C LEU A 148 4.72 15.35 -6.24
N PHE A 149 4.26 15.93 -7.36
CA PHE A 149 3.45 15.22 -8.35
C PHE A 149 4.33 14.35 -9.28
N GLU A 150 5.43 14.90 -9.78
CA GLU A 150 6.30 14.20 -10.73
C GLU A 150 6.91 12.92 -10.15
N GLN A 151 7.17 12.93 -8.83
CA GLN A 151 7.74 11.80 -8.11
C GLN A 151 6.68 10.97 -7.37
N GLU A 152 5.41 11.13 -7.71
CA GLU A 152 4.27 10.35 -7.20
C GLU A 152 4.06 10.38 -5.68
N TYR A 153 4.64 11.38 -4.96
CA TYR A 153 4.34 11.60 -3.54
C TYR A 153 2.87 12.01 -3.33
N ILE A 154 2.28 12.72 -4.31
CA ILE A 154 0.87 13.10 -4.34
C ILE A 154 0.27 12.66 -5.66
N MET A 155 -0.82 11.91 -5.59
CA MET A 155 -1.50 11.34 -6.74
C MET A 155 -3.01 11.63 -6.67
N GLU A 156 -3.67 11.69 -7.83
CA GLU A 156 -5.13 11.84 -7.92
C GLU A 156 -5.91 10.61 -7.43
N LYS A 157 -5.23 9.47 -7.34
CA LYS A 157 -5.77 8.21 -6.82
C LYS A 157 -4.90 7.71 -5.68
N SER A 158 -5.53 7.30 -4.59
CA SER A 158 -4.82 6.79 -3.42
C SER A 158 -5.25 5.37 -3.08
N GLY A 159 -4.30 4.54 -2.67
CA GLY A 159 -4.59 3.22 -2.10
C GLY A 159 -5.46 3.30 -0.85
N HIS A 160 -5.34 4.38 -0.08
CA HIS A 160 -6.11 4.61 1.13
C HIS A 160 -7.63 4.74 0.90
N THR A 161 -8.07 5.20 -0.27
CA THR A 161 -9.51 5.29 -0.61
C THR A 161 -10.18 3.93 -0.74
N ARG A 162 -9.41 2.83 -0.85
CA ARG A 162 -9.94 1.47 -0.86
C ARG A 162 -10.16 0.89 0.55
N GLY A 163 -9.69 1.59 1.61
CA GLY A 163 -9.83 1.16 2.99
C GLY A 163 -8.98 -0.05 3.39
N SER A 164 -7.90 -0.34 2.64
CA SER A 164 -7.00 -1.47 2.93
C SER A 164 -5.54 -1.04 3.04
N THR A 165 -5.29 0.27 3.12
CA THR A 165 -3.96 0.86 3.30
C THR A 165 -3.94 1.61 4.62
N VAL A 166 -2.82 1.53 5.34
CA VAL A 166 -2.62 2.19 6.63
C VAL A 166 -1.21 2.78 6.69
N ASP A 167 -1.10 4.01 7.21
CA ASP A 167 0.15 4.65 7.58
C ASP A 167 0.37 4.45 9.08
N LEU A 168 1.47 3.81 9.45
CA LEU A 168 1.75 3.48 10.84
C LEU A 168 3.25 3.49 11.17
N THR A 169 3.55 3.50 12.45
CA THR A 169 4.86 3.14 13.01
C THR A 169 4.67 2.23 14.23
N LEU A 170 5.77 1.74 14.79
CA LEU A 170 5.78 1.04 16.07
C LEU A 170 6.09 2.03 17.20
N PHE A 171 5.40 1.85 18.30
CA PHE A 171 5.61 2.60 19.54
C PHE A 171 6.18 1.66 20.59
N ASP A 172 7.39 1.94 21.06
CA ASP A 172 8.06 1.18 22.10
C ASP A 172 7.48 1.52 23.47
N MET A 173 6.87 0.53 24.14
CA MET A 173 6.22 0.70 25.43
C MET A 173 7.23 0.92 26.60
N ALA A 174 8.48 0.52 26.43
CA ALA A 174 9.49 0.66 27.48
C ALA A 174 10.12 2.06 27.46
N THR A 175 10.31 2.64 26.27
CA THR A 175 10.91 3.97 26.10
C THR A 175 9.88 5.08 25.93
N GLU A 176 8.61 4.71 25.71
CA GLU A 176 7.49 5.62 25.38
C GLU A 176 7.77 6.48 24.14
N LYS A 177 8.42 5.90 23.13
CA LYS A 177 8.80 6.59 21.90
C LYS A 177 8.42 5.80 20.66
N GLU A 178 8.24 6.52 19.58
CA GLU A 178 8.16 5.93 18.25
C GLU A 178 9.51 5.34 17.83
N LEU A 179 9.46 4.22 17.12
CA LEU A 179 10.64 3.70 16.46
C LEU A 179 10.93 4.52 15.20
N ASP A 180 12.22 4.74 14.96
CA ASP A 180 12.68 5.23 13.69
C ASP A 180 12.63 4.09 12.68
N MET A 181 11.80 4.24 11.67
CA MET A 181 11.58 3.23 10.62
C MET A 181 12.35 3.54 9.33
N GLY A 182 13.21 4.54 9.35
CA GLY A 182 14.01 4.99 8.20
C GLY A 182 13.47 6.18 7.47
#